data_7f33ebe283119d5203f939b0ee950483
#
_entry.id   7f33ebe283119d5203f939b0ee950483
#
_cell.length_a   1.000
_cell.length_b   1.000
_cell.length_c   1.000
_cell.angle_alpha   90.00
_cell.angle_beta   90.00
_cell.angle_gamma   90.00
#
_symmetry.space_group_name_H-M   'P 1'
#
loop_
_entity.id
_entity.type
_entity.pdbx_description
1 polymer ?
#
loop_
_entity_poly.entity_id
_entity_poly.type
_entity_poly.pdbx_seq_one_letter_code
_entity_poly.pdbx_strand_id
1 'polypeptide(L)'
;MKPNMHYADLKDSYLFFRIAQKVKAYLTEHPGAHLYRLGIGDVSLPLCDVVIKALHEAVDDQADKERFHGYMPECGAPFLRETIAAYYRNRGVQLSDDEVFVSSGASDELGDILDLFDRESSALVIEPAYPAYVDANVIAGRKILHLPSGEENGFLPEPGEEARADILYICSPNNPTGAVFSRDLLQRWVNFANENGSVILFDAAYEAFIEDPALPRSIFEIEGAKTCAIEICSLSKTAGFTGTRLGYTVIPAALVRNGMSLHDMWVRNRTTKTNGVSYILQKGGAAVFTPEGQREIMENIRVYKENARVLTEVLDQLGIWYCGGRNAPYVWMKCPDGMGSWEFFDLLLNEIQVVGTPGEGFGACGEGYFRFSSFGSPEDTKKAAGRILQLLSKK
;
A
#
# COMPACT_ATOMS: atom_id res chain seq x y z
N MET A 1 15.75 19.26 27.57
CA MET A 1 14.93 18.45 26.67
C MET A 1 15.84 17.83 25.62
N LYS A 2 15.74 16.52 25.36
CA LYS A 2 16.48 15.87 24.27
C LYS A 2 15.47 15.54 23.16
N PRO A 3 15.67 16.00 21.92
CA PRO A 3 14.85 15.56 20.79
C PRO A 3 15.10 14.09 20.48
N ASN A 4 14.24 13.49 19.68
CA ASN A 4 14.49 12.13 19.15
C ASN A 4 15.65 12.19 18.15
N MET A 5 16.81 11.67 18.53
CA MET A 5 18.02 11.75 17.71
C MET A 5 17.99 10.79 16.50
N HIS A 6 17.09 9.79 16.49
CA HIS A 6 16.96 8.87 15.34
C HIS A 6 16.50 9.55 14.04
N TYR A 7 15.94 10.78 14.13
CA TYR A 7 15.67 11.55 12.92
C TYR A 7 16.95 11.92 12.13
N ALA A 8 18.12 11.92 12.78
CA ALA A 8 19.40 12.13 12.10
C ALA A 8 19.86 10.90 11.29
N ASP A 9 19.27 9.73 11.56
CA ASP A 9 19.57 8.48 10.85
C ASP A 9 18.72 8.30 9.58
N LEU A 10 17.70 9.17 9.38
CA LEU A 10 16.92 9.19 8.15
C LEU A 10 17.76 9.64 6.96
N LYS A 11 17.52 9.09 5.78
CA LYS A 11 18.15 9.59 4.54
C LYS A 11 17.82 11.06 4.32
N ASP A 12 18.77 11.84 3.82
CA ASP A 12 18.68 13.30 3.65
C ASP A 12 17.49 13.79 2.82
N SER A 13 16.91 12.94 1.96
CA SER A 13 15.70 13.28 1.22
C SER A 13 14.81 12.06 1.00
N TYR A 14 13.54 12.18 1.41
CA TYR A 14 12.50 11.22 1.06
C TYR A 14 12.34 11.15 -0.47
N LEU A 15 12.27 9.93 -1.04
CA LEU A 15 12.20 9.66 -2.48
C LEU A 15 11.28 10.63 -3.24
N PHE A 16 10.04 10.75 -2.81
CA PHE A 16 9.03 11.57 -3.50
C PHE A 16 9.32 13.07 -3.42
N PHE A 17 10.04 13.51 -2.39
CA PHE A 17 10.47 14.91 -2.29
C PHE A 17 11.56 15.22 -3.34
N ARG A 18 12.52 14.34 -3.52
CA ARG A 18 13.57 14.48 -4.56
C ARG A 18 12.98 14.50 -5.98
N ILE A 19 12.00 13.62 -6.25
CA ILE A 19 11.25 13.63 -7.52
C ILE A 19 10.56 14.99 -7.70
N ALA A 20 9.85 15.47 -6.68
CA ALA A 20 9.13 16.75 -6.73
C ALA A 20 10.08 17.94 -6.99
N GLN A 21 11.27 17.94 -6.40
CA GLN A 21 12.30 18.98 -6.65
C GLN A 21 12.77 18.95 -8.12
N LYS A 22 13.11 17.78 -8.68
CA LYS A 22 13.52 17.65 -10.09
C LYS A 22 12.42 18.09 -11.06
N VAL A 23 11.17 17.66 -10.81
CA VAL A 23 10.01 18.07 -11.60
C VAL A 23 9.79 19.59 -11.53
N LYS A 24 9.91 20.19 -10.35
CA LYS A 24 9.78 21.65 -10.17
C LYS A 24 10.88 22.42 -10.93
N ALA A 25 12.12 21.95 -10.86
CA ALA A 25 13.23 22.54 -11.61
C ALA A 25 12.96 22.50 -13.11
N TYR A 26 12.58 21.32 -13.64
CA TYR A 26 12.24 21.15 -15.05
C TYR A 26 11.12 22.11 -15.52
N LEU A 27 10.03 22.22 -14.76
CA LEU A 27 8.92 23.12 -15.10
C LEU A 27 9.30 24.60 -15.01
N THR A 28 10.30 24.95 -14.20
CA THR A 28 10.83 26.32 -14.13
C THR A 28 11.60 26.69 -15.41
N GLU A 29 12.35 25.73 -15.95
CA GLU A 29 13.12 25.89 -17.20
C GLU A 29 12.23 25.74 -18.44
N HIS A 30 11.12 25.00 -18.33
CA HIS A 30 10.19 24.72 -19.42
C HIS A 30 8.75 25.13 -19.05
N PRO A 31 8.44 26.43 -18.96
CA PRO A 31 7.11 26.91 -18.59
C PRO A 31 6.05 26.43 -19.61
N GLY A 32 5.00 25.79 -19.10
CA GLY A 32 3.91 25.25 -19.93
C GLY A 32 4.13 23.83 -20.47
N ALA A 33 5.23 23.17 -20.13
CA ALA A 33 5.42 21.76 -20.49
C ALA A 33 4.34 20.87 -19.82
N HIS A 34 3.73 19.99 -20.61
CA HIS A 34 2.81 18.97 -20.10
C HIS A 34 3.60 17.75 -19.66
N LEU A 35 3.45 17.35 -18.40
CA LEU A 35 4.12 16.18 -17.83
C LEU A 35 3.17 14.99 -17.74
N TYR A 36 3.58 13.86 -18.27
CA TYR A 36 2.88 12.58 -18.17
C TYR A 36 3.31 11.88 -16.87
N ARG A 37 2.43 11.94 -15.86
CA ARG A 37 2.76 11.49 -14.49
C ARG A 37 2.39 10.03 -14.28
N LEU A 38 3.36 9.14 -14.38
CA LEU A 38 3.25 7.70 -14.14
C LEU A 38 4.01 7.25 -12.87
N GLY A 39 4.43 8.18 -12.01
CA GLY A 39 5.21 7.86 -10.80
C GLY A 39 4.41 7.93 -9.51
N ILE A 40 3.31 8.68 -9.49
CA ILE A 40 2.55 8.95 -8.26
C ILE A 40 1.63 7.77 -7.95
N GLY A 41 1.65 7.32 -6.70
CA GLY A 41 0.69 6.34 -6.19
C GLY A 41 -0.65 6.96 -5.80
N ASP A 42 -1.05 8.08 -6.39
CA ASP A 42 -2.34 8.72 -6.14
C ASP A 42 -3.33 8.40 -7.25
N VAL A 43 -4.58 8.13 -6.86
CA VAL A 43 -5.65 7.80 -7.81
C VAL A 43 -6.12 9.07 -8.55
N SER A 44 -6.53 8.92 -9.79
CA SER A 44 -6.99 10.04 -10.65
C SER A 44 -8.49 10.08 -10.86
N LEU A 45 -9.20 9.00 -10.54
CA LEU A 45 -10.66 8.95 -10.65
C LEU A 45 -11.34 9.44 -9.38
N PRO A 46 -12.51 10.08 -9.47
CA PRO A 46 -13.26 10.54 -8.32
C PRO A 46 -13.80 9.36 -7.48
N LEU A 47 -14.28 9.69 -6.29
CA LEU A 47 -15.07 8.76 -5.48
C LEU A 47 -16.32 8.31 -6.26
N CYS A 48 -16.72 7.05 -6.06
CA CYS A 48 -17.92 6.48 -6.67
C CYS A 48 -19.20 7.20 -6.22
N ASP A 49 -20.21 7.22 -7.09
CA ASP A 49 -21.48 7.94 -6.83
C ASP A 49 -22.18 7.47 -5.55
N VAL A 50 -22.21 6.16 -5.30
CA VAL A 50 -22.79 5.61 -4.07
C VAL A 50 -22.06 6.07 -2.81
N VAL A 51 -20.74 6.25 -2.87
CA VAL A 51 -19.93 6.79 -1.77
C VAL A 51 -20.24 8.26 -1.56
N ILE A 52 -20.27 9.07 -2.63
CA ILE A 52 -20.61 10.49 -2.56
C ILE A 52 -22.01 10.68 -1.96
N LYS A 53 -23.00 9.89 -2.39
CA LYS A 53 -24.35 9.91 -1.82
C LYS A 53 -24.33 9.63 -0.32
N ALA A 54 -23.64 8.59 0.12
CA ALA A 54 -23.55 8.24 1.55
C ALA A 54 -22.85 9.33 2.38
N LEU A 55 -21.84 10.02 1.82
CA LEU A 55 -21.19 11.16 2.46
C LEU A 55 -22.16 12.34 2.62
N HIS A 56 -22.94 12.67 1.60
CA HIS A 56 -23.96 13.74 1.68
C HIS A 56 -25.03 13.43 2.73
N GLU A 57 -25.59 12.21 2.72
CA GLU A 57 -26.55 11.77 3.73
C GLU A 57 -25.98 11.89 5.15
N ALA A 58 -24.72 11.51 5.34
CA ALA A 58 -24.05 11.62 6.63
C ALA A 58 -23.79 13.09 7.07
N VAL A 59 -23.58 14.01 6.13
CA VAL A 59 -23.50 15.44 6.41
C VAL A 59 -24.87 15.98 6.84
N ASP A 60 -25.95 15.56 6.18
CA ASP A 60 -27.32 15.93 6.54
C ASP A 60 -27.70 15.41 7.94
N ASP A 61 -27.23 14.20 8.31
CA ASP A 61 -27.39 13.67 9.67
C ASP A 61 -26.79 14.59 10.74
N GLN A 62 -25.66 15.25 10.45
CA GLN A 62 -25.03 16.16 11.40
C GLN A 62 -25.80 17.48 11.60
N ALA A 63 -26.68 17.84 10.67
CA ALA A 63 -27.54 19.01 10.80
C ALA A 63 -28.83 18.72 11.57
N ASP A 64 -29.18 17.45 11.78
CA ASP A 64 -30.39 17.02 12.45
C ASP A 64 -30.10 16.65 13.92
N LYS A 65 -30.78 17.31 14.85
CA LYS A 65 -30.59 17.11 16.30
C LYS A 65 -30.80 15.65 16.76
N GLU A 66 -31.66 14.90 16.10
CA GLU A 66 -31.98 13.51 16.45
C GLU A 66 -31.01 12.50 15.84
N ARG A 67 -30.33 12.91 14.76
CA ARG A 67 -29.38 12.09 13.99
C ARG A 67 -27.92 12.52 14.15
N PHE A 68 -27.68 13.59 14.89
CA PHE A 68 -26.34 14.09 15.16
C PHE A 68 -25.48 13.04 15.87
N HIS A 69 -24.24 12.87 15.39
CA HIS A 69 -23.24 12.03 16.01
C HIS A 69 -22.08 12.89 16.57
N GLY A 70 -21.76 12.69 17.84
CA GLY A 70 -20.55 13.23 18.48
C GLY A 70 -19.32 12.37 18.15
N TYR A 71 -18.45 12.20 19.13
CA TYR A 71 -17.29 11.30 19.00
C TYR A 71 -17.74 9.88 18.66
N MET A 72 -17.13 9.32 17.61
CA MET A 72 -17.33 7.92 17.24
C MET A 72 -16.52 7.01 18.18
N PRO A 73 -16.90 5.72 18.30
CA PRO A 73 -16.08 4.75 19.00
C PRO A 73 -14.64 4.74 18.46
N GLU A 74 -13.66 4.67 19.32
CA GLU A 74 -12.25 4.79 19.00
C GLU A 74 -11.75 3.67 18.06
N CYS A 75 -12.36 2.49 18.15
CA CYS A 75 -12.07 1.36 17.26
C CYS A 75 -12.87 1.39 15.95
N GLY A 76 -13.77 2.36 15.78
CA GLY A 76 -14.64 2.50 14.62
C GLY A 76 -16.10 2.16 14.91
N ALA A 77 -16.99 2.68 14.07
CA ALA A 77 -18.43 2.49 14.18
C ALA A 77 -18.83 1.02 13.97
N PRO A 78 -19.75 0.47 14.80
CA PRO A 78 -20.20 -0.93 14.66
C PRO A 78 -20.72 -1.25 13.26
N PHE A 79 -21.46 -0.33 12.62
CA PHE A 79 -22.01 -0.54 11.28
C PHE A 79 -20.92 -0.76 10.22
N LEU A 80 -19.77 -0.05 10.31
CA LEU A 80 -18.66 -0.22 9.36
C LEU A 80 -17.85 -1.47 9.67
N ARG A 81 -17.55 -1.70 10.96
CA ARG A 81 -16.79 -2.89 11.41
C ARG A 81 -17.49 -4.18 11.00
N GLU A 82 -18.80 -4.29 11.25
CA GLU A 82 -19.62 -5.44 10.85
C GLU A 82 -19.66 -5.60 9.32
N THR A 83 -19.78 -4.49 8.58
CA THR A 83 -19.77 -4.52 7.11
C THR A 83 -18.43 -5.05 6.58
N ILE A 84 -17.31 -4.63 7.16
CA ILE A 84 -15.98 -5.13 6.81
C ILE A 84 -15.86 -6.62 7.19
N ALA A 85 -16.27 -7.00 8.40
CA ALA A 85 -16.24 -8.40 8.82
C ALA A 85 -17.07 -9.30 7.89
N ALA A 86 -18.26 -8.83 7.44
CA ALA A 86 -19.08 -9.53 6.47
C ALA A 86 -18.37 -9.69 5.10
N TYR A 87 -17.62 -8.66 4.66
CA TYR A 87 -16.83 -8.72 3.43
C TYR A 87 -15.78 -9.84 3.46
N TYR A 88 -15.12 -10.05 4.61
CA TYR A 88 -14.20 -11.16 4.81
C TYR A 88 -14.91 -12.51 4.85
N ARG A 89 -16.04 -12.62 5.60
CA ARG A 89 -16.82 -13.86 5.69
C ARG A 89 -17.34 -14.33 4.33
N ASN A 90 -17.72 -13.40 3.45
CA ASN A 90 -18.14 -13.70 2.08
C ASN A 90 -17.01 -14.27 1.20
N ARG A 91 -15.77 -14.17 1.66
CA ARG A 91 -14.56 -14.76 1.04
C ARG A 91 -14.02 -15.98 1.79
N GLY A 92 -14.79 -16.51 2.73
CA GLY A 92 -14.42 -17.69 3.49
C GLY A 92 -13.52 -17.41 4.71
N VAL A 93 -13.18 -16.15 4.99
CA VAL A 93 -12.41 -15.77 6.17
C VAL A 93 -13.35 -15.46 7.32
N GLN A 94 -13.31 -16.29 8.36
CA GLN A 94 -14.09 -16.05 9.57
C GLN A 94 -13.49 -14.89 10.36
N LEU A 95 -14.21 -13.79 10.45
CA LEU A 95 -13.78 -12.57 11.14
C LEU A 95 -14.93 -12.03 11.99
N SER A 96 -14.64 -11.68 13.24
CA SER A 96 -15.52 -10.95 14.11
C SER A 96 -15.37 -9.43 13.88
N ASP A 97 -16.40 -8.67 14.12
CA ASP A 97 -16.37 -7.21 13.96
C ASP A 97 -15.45 -6.53 15.00
N ASP A 98 -15.25 -7.14 16.17
CA ASP A 98 -14.33 -6.64 17.19
C ASP A 98 -12.86 -6.81 16.81
N GLU A 99 -12.52 -7.70 15.86
CA GLU A 99 -11.18 -7.84 15.29
C GLU A 99 -10.85 -6.74 14.24
N VAL A 100 -11.83 -5.89 13.86
CA VAL A 100 -11.68 -4.81 12.86
C VAL A 100 -11.57 -3.45 13.55
N PHE A 101 -10.55 -2.68 13.17
CA PHE A 101 -10.24 -1.34 13.70
C PHE A 101 -10.21 -0.33 12.55
N VAL A 102 -11.08 0.68 12.61
CA VAL A 102 -11.15 1.72 11.57
C VAL A 102 -10.09 2.80 11.82
N SER A 103 -9.42 3.22 10.76
CA SER A 103 -8.29 4.17 10.82
C SER A 103 -8.39 5.28 9.77
N SER A 104 -7.52 6.29 9.90
CA SER A 104 -7.37 7.37 8.93
C SER A 104 -6.55 6.97 7.68
N GLY A 105 -6.30 5.69 7.50
CA GLY A 105 -5.59 5.12 6.36
C GLY A 105 -4.34 4.32 6.74
N ALA A 106 -3.94 3.40 5.87
CA ALA A 106 -2.85 2.47 6.14
C ALA A 106 -1.51 3.15 6.50
N SER A 107 -1.22 4.33 5.95
CA SER A 107 0.05 5.03 6.22
C SER A 107 0.14 5.48 7.69
N ASP A 108 -0.97 5.97 8.26
CA ASP A 108 -1.03 6.37 9.66
C ASP A 108 -0.95 5.13 10.56
N GLU A 109 -1.69 4.07 10.21
CA GLU A 109 -1.66 2.79 10.93
C GLU A 109 -0.28 2.15 10.96
N LEU A 110 0.47 2.18 9.85
CA LEU A 110 1.83 1.63 9.79
C LEU A 110 2.79 2.31 10.79
N GLY A 111 2.55 3.58 11.10
CA GLY A 111 3.28 4.28 12.17
C GLY A 111 2.78 3.91 13.57
N ASP A 112 1.46 3.95 13.76
CA ASP A 112 0.82 3.76 15.07
C ASP A 112 0.93 2.33 15.59
N ILE A 113 0.85 1.32 14.71
CA ILE A 113 0.91 -0.10 15.08
C ILE A 113 2.23 -0.49 15.75
N LEU A 114 3.28 0.29 15.50
CA LEU A 114 4.59 0.08 16.10
C LEU A 114 4.61 0.26 17.63
N ASP A 115 3.60 0.93 18.18
CA ASP A 115 3.44 1.04 19.63
C ASP A 115 3.11 -0.30 20.34
N LEU A 116 2.66 -1.31 19.59
CA LEU A 116 2.42 -2.66 20.12
C LEU A 116 3.72 -3.41 20.42
N PHE A 117 4.84 -2.95 19.89
CA PHE A 117 6.11 -3.64 19.97
C PHE A 117 7.12 -2.86 20.80
N ASP A 118 7.92 -3.58 21.57
CA ASP A 118 9.04 -2.99 22.29
C ASP A 118 10.01 -2.28 21.31
N ARG A 119 10.70 -1.26 21.81
CA ARG A 119 11.68 -0.52 21.01
C ARG A 119 12.90 -1.35 20.61
N GLU A 120 13.20 -2.38 21.37
CA GLU A 120 14.28 -3.32 21.09
C GLU A 120 13.88 -4.39 20.07
N SER A 121 12.57 -4.50 19.74
CA SER A 121 12.09 -5.40 18.70
C SER A 121 12.71 -5.06 17.35
N SER A 122 13.21 -6.08 16.66
CA SER A 122 13.77 -5.97 15.32
C SER A 122 12.67 -6.02 14.26
N ALA A 123 12.88 -5.30 13.14
CA ALA A 123 11.99 -5.33 11.99
C ALA A 123 12.70 -5.88 10.76
N LEU A 124 12.06 -6.79 10.03
CA LEU A 124 12.50 -7.25 8.71
C LEU A 124 11.72 -6.54 7.63
N VAL A 125 12.43 -5.99 6.65
CA VAL A 125 11.86 -5.38 5.44
C VAL A 125 12.40 -6.10 4.22
N ILE A 126 11.50 -6.65 3.40
CA ILE A 126 11.84 -7.26 2.10
C ILE A 126 12.08 -6.13 1.10
N GLU A 127 13.29 -6.04 0.55
CA GLU A 127 13.64 -5.02 -0.45
C GLU A 127 13.46 -5.53 -1.89
N PRO A 128 12.96 -4.69 -2.81
CA PRO A 128 12.60 -3.28 -2.67
C PRO A 128 11.24 -3.10 -1.95
N ALA A 129 11.12 -2.04 -1.14
CA ALA A 129 10.00 -1.82 -0.24
C ALA A 129 9.46 -0.39 -0.25
N TYR A 130 8.23 -0.21 0.20
CA TYR A 130 7.67 1.11 0.47
C TYR A 130 8.49 1.81 1.58
N PRO A 131 9.07 3.00 1.33
CA PRO A 131 10.03 3.63 2.24
C PRO A 131 9.52 3.85 3.67
N ALA A 132 8.20 4.01 3.85
CA ALA A 132 7.64 4.25 5.17
C ALA A 132 7.87 3.10 6.15
N TYR A 133 8.05 1.86 5.70
CA TYR A 133 8.38 0.74 6.61
C TYR A 133 9.76 0.94 7.26
N VAL A 134 10.73 1.42 6.48
CA VAL A 134 12.07 1.73 6.98
C VAL A 134 12.03 2.97 7.86
N ASP A 135 11.49 4.08 7.36
CA ASP A 135 11.51 5.38 8.04
C ASP A 135 10.79 5.32 9.40
N ALA A 136 9.63 4.65 9.49
CA ALA A 136 8.90 4.51 10.74
C ALA A 136 9.70 3.73 11.80
N ASN A 137 10.42 2.68 11.41
CA ASN A 137 11.27 1.91 12.31
C ASN A 137 12.55 2.66 12.69
N VAL A 138 13.17 3.42 11.77
CA VAL A 138 14.28 4.33 12.08
C VAL A 138 13.86 5.35 13.12
N ILE A 139 12.73 6.05 12.92
CA ILE A 139 12.18 7.03 13.88
C ILE A 139 11.94 6.38 15.25
N ALA A 140 11.47 5.14 15.28
CA ALA A 140 11.25 4.40 16.52
C ALA A 140 12.56 3.89 17.16
N GLY A 141 13.71 4.00 16.48
CA GLY A 141 15.02 3.54 16.95
C GLY A 141 15.19 2.03 16.92
N ARG A 142 14.45 1.32 16.04
CA ARG A 142 14.52 -0.13 15.92
C ARG A 142 15.65 -0.60 15.02
N LYS A 143 16.16 -1.79 15.29
CA LYS A 143 17.04 -2.50 14.37
C LYS A 143 16.25 -2.98 13.17
N ILE A 144 16.71 -2.63 11.96
CA ILE A 144 16.11 -3.07 10.71
C ILE A 144 17.02 -4.09 10.04
N LEU A 145 16.43 -5.21 9.65
CA LEU A 145 17.05 -6.23 8.81
C LEU A 145 16.47 -6.08 7.41
N HIS A 146 17.31 -6.05 6.40
CA HIS A 146 16.91 -5.97 5.00
C HIS A 146 17.05 -7.35 4.37
N LEU A 147 15.95 -7.91 3.86
CA LEU A 147 15.96 -9.15 3.10
C LEU A 147 15.98 -8.80 1.60
N PRO A 148 17.09 -9.04 0.90
CA PRO A 148 17.17 -8.73 -0.52
C PRO A 148 16.28 -9.65 -1.35
N SER A 149 15.71 -9.10 -2.43
CA SER A 149 15.01 -9.87 -3.44
C SER A 149 15.27 -9.32 -4.84
N GLY A 150 15.07 -10.15 -5.87
CA GLY A 150 15.41 -9.83 -7.23
C GLY A 150 14.61 -10.63 -8.27
N GLU A 151 15.05 -10.56 -9.53
CA GLU A 151 14.41 -11.27 -10.64
C GLU A 151 14.40 -12.79 -10.43
N GLU A 152 15.44 -13.34 -9.80
CA GLU A 152 15.63 -14.78 -9.56
C GLU A 152 14.52 -15.40 -8.71
N ASN A 153 13.89 -14.60 -7.83
CA ASN A 153 12.77 -15.04 -7.01
C ASN A 153 11.47 -14.25 -7.30
N GLY A 154 11.46 -13.47 -8.41
CA GLY A 154 10.31 -12.63 -8.78
C GLY A 154 9.98 -11.55 -7.75
N PHE A 155 10.97 -11.09 -6.98
CA PHE A 155 10.84 -10.16 -5.86
C PHE A 155 9.95 -10.68 -4.72
N LEU A 156 9.85 -11.99 -4.58
CA LEU A 156 9.07 -12.69 -3.56
C LEU A 156 9.94 -13.75 -2.88
N PRO A 157 10.81 -13.36 -1.93
CA PRO A 157 11.73 -14.29 -1.28
C PRO A 157 10.99 -15.25 -0.35
N GLU A 158 11.58 -16.42 -0.15
CA GLU A 158 11.19 -17.37 0.89
C GLU A 158 11.78 -16.95 2.25
N PRO A 159 11.15 -17.29 3.38
CA PRO A 159 11.76 -17.07 4.69
C PRO A 159 12.94 -18.03 4.91
N GLY A 160 14.03 -17.50 5.48
CA GLY A 160 15.23 -18.24 5.87
C GLY A 160 15.75 -17.75 7.22
N GLU A 161 16.90 -18.25 7.65
CA GLU A 161 17.51 -17.84 8.94
C GLU A 161 17.80 -16.34 8.99
N GLU A 162 18.10 -15.74 7.84
CA GLU A 162 18.32 -14.29 7.68
C GLU A 162 17.05 -13.46 7.88
N ALA A 163 15.88 -14.09 7.81
CA ALA A 163 14.58 -13.45 8.01
C ALA A 163 14.14 -13.39 9.50
N ARG A 164 14.96 -13.85 10.45
CA ARG A 164 14.61 -13.84 11.87
C ARG A 164 14.56 -12.42 12.43
N ALA A 165 13.36 -11.93 12.66
CA ALA A 165 13.04 -10.66 13.28
C ALA A 165 11.72 -10.76 14.06
N ASP A 166 11.46 -9.80 14.94
CA ASP A 166 10.22 -9.76 15.73
C ASP A 166 9.03 -9.32 14.87
N ILE A 167 9.26 -8.38 13.94
CA ILE A 167 8.26 -7.78 13.05
C ILE A 167 8.66 -8.08 11.60
N LEU A 168 7.74 -8.66 10.81
CA LEU A 168 7.97 -9.01 9.41
C LEU A 168 7.02 -8.20 8.51
N TYR A 169 7.56 -7.29 7.68
CA TYR A 169 6.75 -6.55 6.71
C TYR A 169 6.57 -7.35 5.43
N ILE A 170 5.32 -7.65 5.09
CA ILE A 170 4.92 -8.28 3.83
C ILE A 170 3.85 -7.42 3.17
N CYS A 171 4.10 -6.94 1.95
CA CYS A 171 3.14 -6.19 1.15
C CYS A 171 2.70 -7.04 -0.06
N SER A 172 1.39 -7.28 -0.19
CA SER A 172 0.86 -8.09 -1.30
C SER A 172 -0.53 -7.60 -1.72
N PRO A 173 -0.66 -7.12 -2.96
CA PRO A 173 0.35 -6.84 -3.98
C PRO A 173 1.41 -5.85 -3.52
N ASN A 174 2.68 -6.08 -3.92
CA ASN A 174 3.79 -5.28 -3.40
C ASN A 174 3.90 -3.90 -4.07
N ASN A 175 4.23 -2.92 -3.29
CA ASN A 175 4.77 -1.64 -3.73
C ASN A 175 6.28 -1.61 -3.40
N PRO A 176 7.19 -1.58 -4.41
CA PRO A 176 6.96 -1.08 -5.78
C PRO A 176 6.74 -2.13 -6.87
N THR A 177 6.99 -3.41 -6.64
CA THR A 177 7.19 -4.42 -7.69
C THR A 177 5.89 -4.88 -8.36
N GLY A 178 4.74 -4.69 -7.71
CA GLY A 178 3.47 -5.25 -8.17
C GLY A 178 3.38 -6.78 -8.08
N ALA A 179 4.39 -7.43 -7.52
CA ALA A 179 4.40 -8.87 -7.29
C ALA A 179 3.37 -9.26 -6.22
N VAL A 180 2.80 -10.46 -6.34
CA VAL A 180 1.77 -10.98 -5.43
C VAL A 180 2.19 -12.32 -4.90
N PHE A 181 2.21 -12.47 -3.58
CA PHE A 181 2.55 -13.71 -2.91
C PHE A 181 1.51 -14.81 -3.21
N SER A 182 1.98 -15.99 -3.57
CA SER A 182 1.14 -17.17 -3.69
C SER A 182 0.69 -17.70 -2.32
N ARG A 183 -0.38 -18.53 -2.29
CA ARG A 183 -0.83 -19.19 -1.06
C ARG A 183 0.28 -20.01 -0.40
N ASP A 184 1.02 -20.78 -1.19
CA ASP A 184 2.09 -21.64 -0.69
C ASP A 184 3.24 -20.82 -0.08
N LEU A 185 3.61 -19.72 -0.71
CA LEU A 185 4.67 -18.86 -0.19
C LEU A 185 4.23 -18.12 1.07
N LEU A 186 3.00 -17.60 1.12
CA LEU A 186 2.46 -17.02 2.35
C LEU A 186 2.34 -18.07 3.48
N GLN A 187 1.99 -19.32 3.15
CA GLN A 187 1.95 -20.39 4.16
C GLN A 187 3.33 -20.64 4.78
N ARG A 188 4.41 -20.59 3.98
CA ARG A 188 5.77 -20.70 4.50
C ARG A 188 6.10 -19.53 5.45
N TRP A 189 5.74 -18.29 5.09
CA TRP A 189 5.92 -17.13 5.95
C TRP A 189 5.11 -17.20 7.23
N VAL A 190 3.86 -17.66 7.17
CA VAL A 190 3.00 -17.86 8.36
C VAL A 190 3.58 -18.93 9.28
N ASN A 191 4.04 -20.06 8.72
CA ASN A 191 4.68 -21.12 9.51
C ASN A 191 5.96 -20.58 10.18
N PHE A 192 6.81 -19.91 9.41
CA PHE A 192 8.04 -19.29 9.93
C PHE A 192 7.75 -18.29 11.06
N ALA A 193 6.76 -17.43 10.91
CA ALA A 193 6.39 -16.45 11.92
C ALA A 193 5.88 -17.11 13.21
N ASN A 194 5.07 -18.17 13.09
CA ASN A 194 4.57 -18.92 14.24
C ASN A 194 5.71 -19.68 14.96
N GLU A 195 6.63 -20.29 14.22
CA GLU A 195 7.77 -21.02 14.79
C GLU A 195 8.76 -20.11 15.53
N ASN A 196 8.95 -18.87 15.03
CA ASN A 196 9.90 -17.93 15.61
C ASN A 196 9.26 -16.90 16.57
N GLY A 197 7.93 -16.95 16.76
CA GLY A 197 7.21 -15.98 17.58
C GLY A 197 7.12 -14.57 16.97
N SER A 198 7.42 -14.43 15.69
CA SER A 198 7.34 -13.16 14.94
C SER A 198 5.91 -12.71 14.71
N VAL A 199 5.71 -11.44 14.39
CA VAL A 199 4.43 -10.88 13.92
C VAL A 199 4.57 -10.36 12.50
N ILE A 200 3.73 -10.83 11.59
CA ILE A 200 3.64 -10.32 10.22
C ILE A 200 2.76 -9.08 10.23
N LEU A 201 3.28 -7.95 9.76
CA LEU A 201 2.51 -6.78 9.34
C LEU A 201 2.25 -6.91 7.85
N PHE A 202 1.03 -7.34 7.51
CA PHE A 202 0.61 -7.59 6.14
C PHE A 202 -0.08 -6.37 5.57
N ASP A 203 0.59 -5.67 4.65
CA ASP A 203 0.02 -4.51 3.93
C ASP A 203 -0.78 -4.99 2.71
N ALA A 204 -2.11 -4.89 2.80
CA ALA A 204 -3.07 -5.30 1.79
C ALA A 204 -3.66 -4.09 1.02
N ALA A 205 -2.95 -2.95 0.96
CA ALA A 205 -3.47 -1.71 0.37
C ALA A 205 -3.90 -1.84 -1.11
N TYR A 206 -3.47 -2.88 -1.81
CA TYR A 206 -3.76 -3.11 -3.23
C TYR A 206 -4.55 -4.40 -3.49
N GLU A 207 -5.12 -5.05 -2.47
CA GLU A 207 -5.82 -6.34 -2.56
C GLU A 207 -6.91 -6.37 -3.62
N ALA A 208 -7.60 -5.23 -3.81
CA ALA A 208 -8.70 -5.11 -4.78
C ALA A 208 -8.26 -5.26 -6.25
N PHE A 209 -6.96 -5.10 -6.54
CA PHE A 209 -6.40 -5.27 -7.88
C PHE A 209 -6.16 -6.73 -8.27
N ILE A 210 -6.17 -7.66 -7.31
CA ILE A 210 -5.97 -9.10 -7.59
C ILE A 210 -7.17 -9.64 -8.35
N GLU A 211 -6.93 -10.15 -9.56
CA GLU A 211 -7.94 -10.81 -10.41
C GLU A 211 -7.85 -12.32 -10.37
N ASP A 212 -6.64 -12.85 -10.18
CA ASP A 212 -6.41 -14.26 -10.18
C ASP A 212 -7.01 -14.92 -8.91
N PRO A 213 -8.04 -15.76 -9.03
CA PRO A 213 -8.68 -16.35 -7.87
C PRO A 213 -7.78 -17.35 -7.11
N ALA A 214 -6.67 -17.77 -7.70
CA ALA A 214 -5.69 -18.61 -7.03
C ALA A 214 -4.82 -17.83 -6.03
N LEU A 215 -4.73 -16.49 -6.17
CA LEU A 215 -3.95 -15.63 -5.30
C LEU A 215 -4.78 -15.16 -4.11
N PRO A 216 -4.22 -15.18 -2.90
CA PRO A 216 -4.92 -14.70 -1.71
C PRO A 216 -5.00 -13.17 -1.71
N ARG A 217 -6.14 -12.64 -1.29
CA ARG A 217 -6.37 -11.19 -1.11
C ARG A 217 -6.16 -10.76 0.34
N SER A 218 -6.16 -11.70 1.26
CA SER A 218 -5.94 -11.50 2.68
C SER A 218 -4.98 -12.56 3.21
N ILE A 219 -4.11 -12.16 4.15
CA ILE A 219 -3.26 -13.11 4.89
C ILE A 219 -4.11 -14.13 5.67
N PHE A 220 -5.32 -13.74 6.08
CA PHE A 220 -6.22 -14.60 6.86
C PHE A 220 -6.89 -15.71 6.03
N GLU A 221 -6.66 -15.77 4.72
CA GLU A 221 -6.96 -16.94 3.90
C GLU A 221 -5.94 -18.06 4.09
N ILE A 222 -4.86 -17.81 4.84
CA ILE A 222 -3.76 -18.76 5.09
C ILE A 222 -3.92 -19.35 6.50
N GLU A 223 -3.80 -20.69 6.59
CA GLU A 223 -3.94 -21.39 7.85
C GLU A 223 -2.87 -20.96 8.86
N GLY A 224 -3.30 -20.70 10.11
CA GLY A 224 -2.40 -20.24 11.18
C GLY A 224 -2.08 -18.74 11.17
N ALA A 225 -2.54 -17.96 10.19
CA ALA A 225 -2.25 -16.53 10.11
C ALA A 225 -2.82 -15.73 11.29
N LYS A 226 -3.98 -16.13 11.82
CA LYS A 226 -4.61 -15.44 12.96
C LYS A 226 -3.78 -15.44 14.25
N THR A 227 -2.82 -16.32 14.35
CA THR A 227 -1.92 -16.38 15.51
C THR A 227 -0.61 -15.63 15.31
N CYS A 228 -0.35 -15.07 14.14
CA CYS A 228 0.92 -14.37 13.85
C CYS A 228 0.83 -13.16 12.95
N ALA A 229 -0.36 -12.74 12.47
CA ALA A 229 -0.46 -11.64 11.52
C ALA A 229 -1.42 -10.53 11.98
N ILE A 230 -1.08 -9.31 11.59
CA ILE A 230 -1.92 -8.11 11.57
C ILE A 230 -2.05 -7.69 10.12
N GLU A 231 -3.27 -7.46 9.64
CA GLU A 231 -3.51 -7.01 8.26
C GLU A 231 -3.91 -5.53 8.25
N ILE A 232 -3.24 -4.75 7.40
CA ILE A 232 -3.46 -3.30 7.27
C ILE A 232 -4.05 -3.04 5.88
N CYS A 233 -5.24 -2.44 5.83
CA CYS A 233 -6.01 -2.21 4.62
C CYS A 233 -6.24 -0.72 4.37
N SER A 234 -6.31 -0.33 3.11
CA SER A 234 -6.52 1.05 2.70
C SER A 234 -7.66 1.18 1.71
N LEU A 235 -8.58 2.10 1.95
CA LEU A 235 -9.55 2.50 0.93
C LEU A 235 -9.02 3.56 -0.02
N SER A 236 -7.79 4.06 0.20
CA SER A 236 -7.16 5.06 -0.66
C SER A 236 -7.03 4.60 -2.10
N LYS A 237 -6.55 3.36 -2.33
CA LYS A 237 -6.32 2.84 -3.68
C LYS A 237 -7.49 2.04 -4.22
N THR A 238 -8.24 1.41 -3.32
CA THR A 238 -9.43 0.62 -3.67
C THR A 238 -10.59 1.50 -4.09
N ALA A 239 -10.87 2.57 -3.35
CA ALA A 239 -12.12 3.34 -3.48
C ALA A 239 -11.90 4.87 -3.58
N GLY A 240 -10.67 5.34 -3.79
CA GLY A 240 -10.39 6.77 -4.01
C GLY A 240 -10.26 7.62 -2.74
N PHE A 241 -10.16 7.01 -1.55
CA PHE A 241 -10.08 7.76 -0.28
C PHE A 241 -8.69 8.37 0.00
N THR A 242 -7.94 8.76 -1.04
CA THR A 242 -6.61 9.37 -0.87
C THR A 242 -6.66 10.73 -0.19
N GLY A 243 -7.65 11.56 -0.50
CA GLY A 243 -7.84 12.88 0.11
C GLY A 243 -8.76 12.87 1.33
N THR A 244 -9.68 11.93 1.43
CA THR A 244 -10.66 11.81 2.52
C THR A 244 -10.17 10.99 3.70
N ARG A 245 -9.16 10.13 3.51
CA ARG A 245 -8.45 9.36 4.54
C ARG A 245 -9.31 8.33 5.28
N LEU A 246 -9.34 7.10 4.78
CA LEU A 246 -9.99 5.97 5.47
C LEU A 246 -9.25 4.67 5.17
N GLY A 247 -9.09 3.85 6.19
CA GLY A 247 -8.55 2.50 6.15
C GLY A 247 -9.06 1.69 7.32
N TYR A 248 -8.56 0.49 7.45
CA TYR A 248 -8.83 -0.36 8.60
C TYR A 248 -7.70 -1.35 8.81
N THR A 249 -7.60 -1.84 10.04
CA THR A 249 -6.65 -2.86 10.44
C THR A 249 -7.41 -4.04 11.03
N VAL A 250 -6.96 -5.25 10.75
CA VAL A 250 -7.50 -6.48 11.34
C VAL A 250 -6.47 -7.05 12.30
N ILE A 251 -6.85 -7.17 13.57
CA ILE A 251 -6.01 -7.77 14.61
C ILE A 251 -6.81 -8.88 15.28
N PRO A 252 -6.50 -10.16 15.00
CA PRO A 252 -7.23 -11.27 15.56
C PRO A 252 -7.07 -11.36 17.09
N ALA A 253 -8.17 -11.71 17.77
CA ALA A 253 -8.13 -11.99 19.22
C ALA A 253 -7.19 -13.15 19.59
N ALA A 254 -6.90 -14.05 18.66
CA ALA A 254 -5.97 -15.16 18.83
C ALA A 254 -4.49 -14.74 18.80
N LEU A 255 -4.19 -13.49 18.42
CA LEU A 255 -2.80 -13.00 18.33
C LEU A 255 -2.26 -12.63 19.72
N VAL A 256 -1.53 -13.56 20.34
CA VAL A 256 -0.95 -13.42 21.67
C VAL A 256 0.57 -13.56 21.59
N ARG A 257 1.32 -12.68 22.27
CA ARG A 257 2.79 -12.75 22.41
C ARG A 257 3.17 -12.54 23.87
N ASN A 258 4.02 -13.41 24.39
CA ASN A 258 4.47 -13.36 25.79
C ASN A 258 3.31 -13.27 26.81
N GLY A 259 2.18 -13.93 26.52
CA GLY A 259 0.99 -13.90 27.38
C GLY A 259 0.14 -12.62 27.27
N MET A 260 0.49 -11.70 26.37
CA MET A 260 -0.27 -10.46 26.12
C MET A 260 -1.04 -10.55 24.79
N SER A 261 -2.32 -10.21 24.81
CA SER A 261 -3.16 -10.08 23.63
C SER A 261 -2.80 -8.77 22.88
N LEU A 262 -2.31 -8.88 21.63
CA LEU A 262 -2.04 -7.68 20.82
C LEU A 262 -3.33 -6.97 20.45
N HIS A 263 -4.43 -7.70 20.31
CA HIS A 263 -5.77 -7.16 20.14
C HIS A 263 -6.16 -6.23 21.29
N ASP A 264 -6.08 -6.69 22.53
CA ASP A 264 -6.45 -5.89 23.71
C ASP A 264 -5.51 -4.71 23.92
N MET A 265 -4.23 -4.89 23.62
CA MET A 265 -3.26 -3.79 23.61
C MET A 265 -3.65 -2.74 22.57
N TRP A 266 -4.13 -3.14 21.39
CA TRP A 266 -4.55 -2.20 20.36
C TRP A 266 -5.84 -1.48 20.73
N VAL A 267 -6.83 -2.18 21.30
CA VAL A 267 -8.01 -1.54 21.88
C VAL A 267 -7.57 -0.45 22.87
N ARG A 268 -6.64 -0.76 23.78
CA ARG A 268 -6.13 0.21 24.77
C ARG A 268 -5.38 1.36 24.11
N ASN A 269 -4.59 1.09 23.07
CA ASN A 269 -3.89 2.13 22.31
C ASN A 269 -4.89 3.10 21.67
N ARG A 270 -5.91 2.58 20.96
CA ARG A 270 -6.94 3.41 20.30
C ARG A 270 -7.70 4.26 21.31
N THR A 271 -8.20 3.69 22.39
CA THR A 271 -8.90 4.45 23.45
C THR A 271 -8.03 5.50 24.14
N THR A 272 -6.70 5.43 24.01
CA THR A 272 -5.77 6.39 24.60
C THR A 272 -5.37 7.48 23.62
N LYS A 273 -5.21 7.16 22.33
CA LYS A 273 -4.55 8.05 21.35
C LYS A 273 -5.49 8.67 20.33
N THR A 274 -6.71 8.19 20.18
CA THR A 274 -7.67 8.72 19.21
C THR A 274 -9.06 8.88 19.81
N ASN A 275 -9.86 9.73 19.20
CA ASN A 275 -11.29 9.89 19.46
C ASN A 275 -12.16 9.29 18.33
N GLY A 276 -11.61 8.34 17.59
CA GLY A 276 -12.27 7.69 16.47
C GLY A 276 -12.19 8.49 15.16
N VAL A 277 -12.53 7.82 14.07
CA VAL A 277 -12.59 8.39 12.73
C VAL A 277 -13.94 9.08 12.52
N SER A 278 -13.97 10.13 11.70
CA SER A 278 -15.18 10.89 11.38
C SER A 278 -16.35 9.98 10.98
N TYR A 279 -17.54 10.21 11.58
CA TYR A 279 -18.80 9.56 11.22
C TYR A 279 -19.07 9.63 9.71
N ILE A 280 -18.93 10.83 9.13
CA ILE A 280 -19.17 11.08 7.70
C ILE A 280 -18.33 10.15 6.84
N LEU A 281 -17.03 10.04 7.15
CA LEU A 281 -16.12 9.17 6.38
C LEU A 281 -16.46 7.69 6.57
N GLN A 282 -16.83 7.29 7.77
CA GLN A 282 -17.22 5.90 8.04
C GLN A 282 -18.51 5.50 7.31
N LYS A 283 -19.48 6.41 7.15
CA LYS A 283 -20.68 6.17 6.31
C LYS A 283 -20.31 6.00 4.83
N GLY A 284 -19.45 6.88 4.30
CA GLY A 284 -18.92 6.71 2.95
C GLY A 284 -18.13 5.40 2.79
N GLY A 285 -17.36 5.02 3.81
CA GLY A 285 -16.65 3.75 3.84
C GLY A 285 -17.54 2.52 3.83
N ALA A 286 -18.66 2.56 4.55
CA ALA A 286 -19.63 1.47 4.53
C ALA A 286 -20.26 1.27 3.14
N ALA A 287 -20.49 2.35 2.39
CA ALA A 287 -21.00 2.29 1.03
C ALA A 287 -20.07 1.55 0.05
N VAL A 288 -18.75 1.59 0.31
CA VAL A 288 -17.72 0.85 -0.47
C VAL A 288 -18.04 -0.66 -0.52
N PHE A 289 -18.51 -1.23 0.57
CA PHE A 289 -18.72 -2.68 0.72
C PHE A 289 -20.12 -3.14 0.30
N THR A 290 -21.01 -2.23 -0.10
CA THR A 290 -22.32 -2.60 -0.67
C THR A 290 -22.13 -3.24 -2.06
N PRO A 291 -23.09 -4.06 -2.54
CA PRO A 291 -23.03 -4.61 -3.90
C PRO A 291 -22.87 -3.53 -4.98
N GLU A 292 -23.51 -2.38 -4.81
CA GLU A 292 -23.41 -1.24 -5.72
C GLU A 292 -22.01 -0.61 -5.65
N GLY A 293 -21.51 -0.34 -4.44
CA GLY A 293 -20.17 0.19 -4.23
C GLY A 293 -19.08 -0.70 -4.82
N GLN A 294 -19.17 -2.01 -4.60
CA GLN A 294 -18.23 -2.96 -5.18
C GLN A 294 -18.26 -2.95 -6.70
N ARG A 295 -19.44 -2.82 -7.33
CA ARG A 295 -19.56 -2.72 -8.79
C ARG A 295 -18.86 -1.46 -9.32
N GLU A 296 -19.19 -0.28 -8.76
CA GLU A 296 -18.62 1.00 -9.21
C GLU A 296 -17.10 1.07 -8.98
N ILE A 297 -16.61 0.55 -7.85
CA ILE A 297 -15.17 0.45 -7.56
C ILE A 297 -14.47 -0.43 -8.59
N MET A 298 -15.06 -1.58 -8.94
CA MET A 298 -14.45 -2.45 -9.94
C MET A 298 -14.43 -1.81 -11.35
N GLU A 299 -15.35 -0.92 -11.67
CA GLU A 299 -15.30 -0.12 -12.90
C GLU A 299 -14.10 0.82 -12.89
N ASN A 300 -13.84 1.53 -11.78
CA ASN A 300 -12.66 2.38 -11.63
C ASN A 300 -11.36 1.57 -11.67
N ILE A 301 -11.29 0.42 -10.99
CA ILE A 301 -10.13 -0.46 -11.00
C ILE A 301 -9.83 -0.97 -12.42
N ARG A 302 -10.85 -1.28 -13.24
CA ARG A 302 -10.66 -1.68 -14.64
C ARG A 302 -9.95 -0.61 -15.47
N VAL A 303 -10.23 0.68 -15.23
CA VAL A 303 -9.52 1.77 -15.91
C VAL A 303 -8.03 1.73 -15.61
N TYR A 304 -7.68 1.56 -14.34
CA TYR A 304 -6.27 1.47 -13.94
C TYR A 304 -5.58 0.20 -14.46
N LYS A 305 -6.29 -0.91 -14.50
CA LYS A 305 -5.77 -2.15 -15.09
C LYS A 305 -5.53 -2.03 -16.59
N GLU A 306 -6.43 -1.36 -17.32
CA GLU A 306 -6.23 -1.08 -18.73
C GLU A 306 -5.01 -0.17 -18.94
N ASN A 307 -4.79 0.83 -18.08
CA ASN A 307 -3.58 1.63 -18.10
C ASN A 307 -2.31 0.79 -17.89
N ALA A 308 -2.34 -0.13 -16.92
CA ALA A 308 -1.22 -1.05 -16.68
C ALA A 308 -0.95 -1.94 -17.91
N ARG A 309 -2.01 -2.47 -18.55
CA ARG A 309 -1.90 -3.27 -19.77
C ARG A 309 -1.24 -2.49 -20.90
N VAL A 310 -1.63 -1.23 -21.12
CA VAL A 310 -1.00 -0.36 -22.12
C VAL A 310 0.50 -0.19 -21.87
N LEU A 311 0.92 -0.05 -20.62
CA LEU A 311 2.33 0.08 -20.27
C LEU A 311 3.08 -1.25 -20.48
N THR A 312 2.51 -2.38 -20.04
CA THR A 312 3.16 -3.69 -20.19
C THR A 312 3.27 -4.11 -21.66
N GLU A 313 2.30 -3.83 -22.49
CA GLU A 313 2.37 -4.07 -23.95
C GLU A 313 3.54 -3.35 -24.63
N VAL A 314 3.85 -2.14 -24.19
CA VAL A 314 5.03 -1.41 -24.70
C VAL A 314 6.33 -2.09 -24.24
N LEU A 315 6.39 -2.56 -23.00
CA LEU A 315 7.57 -3.26 -22.50
C LEU A 315 7.77 -4.61 -23.21
N ASP A 316 6.68 -5.34 -23.49
CA ASP A 316 6.70 -6.58 -24.26
C ASP A 316 7.25 -6.33 -25.68
N GLN A 317 6.78 -5.25 -26.36
CA GLN A 317 7.27 -4.89 -27.70
C GLN A 317 8.76 -4.52 -27.70
N LEU A 318 9.24 -3.94 -26.61
CA LEU A 318 10.66 -3.56 -26.44
C LEU A 318 11.53 -4.72 -25.94
N GLY A 319 10.95 -5.85 -25.54
CA GLY A 319 11.67 -6.96 -24.92
C GLY A 319 12.28 -6.61 -23.55
N ILE A 320 11.71 -5.62 -22.85
CA ILE A 320 12.20 -5.19 -21.55
C ILE A 320 11.54 -6.03 -20.46
N TRP A 321 12.36 -6.57 -19.56
CA TRP A 321 11.88 -7.34 -18.42
C TRP A 321 11.07 -6.46 -17.45
N TYR A 322 9.95 -6.99 -16.98
CA TYR A 322 9.11 -6.36 -15.96
C TYR A 322 8.35 -7.38 -15.12
N CYS A 323 7.83 -6.94 -13.96
CA CYS A 323 6.82 -7.64 -13.19
C CYS A 323 5.70 -6.68 -12.73
N GLY A 324 4.61 -7.22 -12.20
CA GLY A 324 3.42 -6.45 -11.83
C GLY A 324 2.49 -6.15 -13.01
N GLY A 325 1.65 -5.13 -12.86
CA GLY A 325 0.70 -4.65 -13.87
C GLY A 325 -0.58 -5.47 -14.07
N ARG A 326 -0.60 -6.77 -13.71
CA ARG A 326 -1.80 -7.62 -13.85
C ARG A 326 -2.67 -7.63 -12.60
N ASN A 327 -2.08 -7.94 -11.47
CA ASN A 327 -2.75 -8.03 -10.15
C ASN A 327 -2.39 -6.87 -9.23
N ALA A 328 -1.86 -5.79 -9.79
CA ALA A 328 -1.38 -4.62 -9.08
C ALA A 328 -1.43 -3.37 -9.97
N PRO A 329 -1.50 -2.17 -9.39
CA PRO A 329 -1.43 -0.92 -10.17
C PRO A 329 -0.01 -0.51 -10.54
N TYR A 330 1.01 -1.26 -10.15
CA TYR A 330 2.40 -0.96 -10.41
C TYR A 330 2.99 -1.91 -11.44
N VAL A 331 3.80 -1.32 -12.33
CA VAL A 331 4.66 -2.02 -13.29
C VAL A 331 6.10 -1.70 -12.91
N TRP A 332 6.85 -2.71 -12.54
CA TRP A 332 8.25 -2.65 -12.14
C TRP A 332 9.11 -3.20 -13.26
N MET A 333 9.85 -2.34 -13.91
CA MET A 333 10.65 -2.69 -15.08
C MET A 333 12.13 -2.55 -14.82
N LYS A 334 12.94 -3.29 -15.55
CA LYS A 334 14.39 -3.12 -15.60
C LYS A 334 14.75 -1.88 -16.41
N CYS A 335 15.66 -1.06 -15.92
CA CYS A 335 16.18 0.06 -16.69
C CYS A 335 16.94 -0.45 -17.94
N PRO A 336 16.74 0.16 -19.12
CA PRO A 336 17.40 -0.29 -20.33
C PRO A 336 18.90 -0.03 -20.28
N ASP A 337 19.69 -0.82 -21.05
CA ASP A 337 21.13 -0.65 -21.28
C ASP A 337 21.98 -0.58 -20.00
N GLY A 338 21.49 -1.14 -18.87
CA GLY A 338 22.21 -1.08 -17.59
C GLY A 338 22.24 0.31 -16.95
N MET A 339 21.36 1.22 -17.37
CA MET A 339 21.25 2.56 -16.77
C MET A 339 20.90 2.46 -15.29
N GLY A 340 21.42 3.41 -14.51
CA GLY A 340 20.95 3.66 -13.15
C GLY A 340 19.52 4.21 -13.13
N SER A 341 18.80 3.98 -12.03
CA SER A 341 17.38 4.34 -11.93
C SER A 341 17.12 5.86 -12.02
N TRP A 342 18.02 6.68 -11.48
CA TRP A 342 17.94 8.14 -11.60
C TRP A 342 18.38 8.65 -12.97
N GLU A 343 19.33 8.00 -13.62
CA GLU A 343 19.73 8.31 -15.00
C GLU A 343 18.54 8.07 -15.96
N PHE A 344 17.83 6.96 -15.77
CA PHE A 344 16.64 6.66 -16.54
C PHE A 344 15.50 7.66 -16.26
N PHE A 345 15.34 8.10 -14.99
CA PHE A 345 14.39 9.16 -14.63
C PHE A 345 14.69 10.46 -15.39
N ASP A 346 15.95 10.89 -15.39
CA ASP A 346 16.35 12.13 -16.06
C ASP A 346 16.19 12.03 -17.59
N LEU A 347 16.48 10.87 -18.18
CA LEU A 347 16.21 10.60 -19.59
C LEU A 347 14.72 10.76 -19.94
N LEU A 348 13.83 10.10 -19.18
CA LEU A 348 12.38 10.16 -19.42
C LEU A 348 11.83 11.57 -19.24
N LEU A 349 12.25 12.29 -18.21
CA LEU A 349 11.78 13.62 -17.91
C LEU A 349 12.21 14.62 -19.00
N ASN A 350 13.48 14.61 -19.37
CA ASN A 350 14.05 15.60 -20.27
C ASN A 350 13.66 15.35 -21.74
N GLU A 351 13.68 14.11 -22.19
CA GLU A 351 13.46 13.79 -23.61
C GLU A 351 11.96 13.67 -23.96
N ILE A 352 11.15 13.12 -23.06
CA ILE A 352 9.77 12.77 -23.40
C ILE A 352 8.73 13.23 -22.37
N GLN A 353 9.10 14.01 -21.36
CA GLN A 353 8.21 14.58 -20.34
C GLN A 353 7.45 13.51 -19.54
N VAL A 354 7.99 12.32 -19.38
CA VAL A 354 7.42 11.24 -18.59
C VAL A 354 8.06 11.20 -17.21
N VAL A 355 7.24 11.13 -16.17
CA VAL A 355 7.67 11.07 -14.77
C VAL A 355 7.24 9.73 -14.18
N GLY A 356 8.20 8.86 -13.88
CA GLY A 356 8.00 7.63 -13.11
C GLY A 356 8.71 7.70 -11.76
N THR A 357 9.06 6.56 -11.18
CA THR A 357 9.72 6.50 -9.87
C THR A 357 11.00 5.67 -9.94
N PRO A 358 12.18 6.27 -9.67
CA PRO A 358 13.44 5.54 -9.62
C PRO A 358 13.43 4.45 -8.56
N GLY A 359 13.94 3.28 -8.92
CA GLY A 359 13.91 2.12 -8.06
C GLY A 359 14.82 2.20 -6.85
N GLU A 360 15.95 2.91 -6.94
CA GLU A 360 16.89 3.15 -5.82
C GLU A 360 16.17 3.71 -4.57
N GLY A 361 15.10 4.49 -4.77
CA GLY A 361 14.33 5.05 -3.66
C GLY A 361 13.51 4.03 -2.86
N PHE A 362 13.43 2.77 -3.30
CA PHE A 362 12.76 1.67 -2.59
C PHE A 362 13.74 0.71 -1.90
N GLY A 363 15.01 1.07 -1.81
CA GLY A 363 16.06 0.26 -1.22
C GLY A 363 17.14 -0.13 -2.22
N ALA A 364 18.23 -0.74 -1.74
CA ALA A 364 19.39 -1.07 -2.57
C ALA A 364 19.05 -2.04 -3.70
N CYS A 365 18.15 -2.99 -3.47
CA CYS A 365 17.67 -3.94 -4.47
C CYS A 365 16.81 -3.30 -5.57
N GLY A 366 16.45 -2.04 -5.42
CA GLY A 366 15.70 -1.28 -6.42
C GLY A 366 16.57 -0.58 -7.47
N GLU A 367 17.90 -0.49 -7.26
CA GLU A 367 18.78 0.14 -8.23
C GLU A 367 18.83 -0.65 -9.54
N GLY A 368 18.83 0.05 -10.67
CA GLY A 368 18.70 -0.54 -12.01
C GLY A 368 17.26 -0.90 -12.40
N TYR A 369 16.27 -0.58 -11.56
CA TYR A 369 14.85 -0.75 -11.85
C TYR A 369 14.07 0.56 -11.78
N PHE A 370 12.86 0.53 -12.34
CA PHE A 370 11.99 1.71 -12.41
C PHE A 370 10.53 1.33 -12.23
N ARG A 371 9.78 2.12 -11.44
CA ARG A 371 8.36 1.87 -11.23
C ARG A 371 7.50 2.82 -12.05
N PHE A 372 6.58 2.27 -12.86
CA PHE A 372 5.42 2.98 -13.36
C PHE A 372 4.18 2.68 -12.53
N SER A 373 3.32 3.69 -12.41
CA SER A 373 1.99 3.60 -11.79
C SER A 373 0.92 3.72 -12.85
N SER A 374 -0.13 2.92 -12.75
CA SER A 374 -1.27 2.94 -13.66
C SER A 374 -2.39 3.91 -13.25
N PHE A 375 -2.19 4.69 -12.20
CA PHE A 375 -3.22 5.61 -11.66
C PHE A 375 -3.43 6.89 -12.48
N GLY A 376 -2.68 7.11 -13.55
CA GLY A 376 -2.85 8.23 -14.46
C GLY A 376 -4.15 8.21 -15.26
N SER A 377 -4.44 9.31 -15.98
CA SER A 377 -5.54 9.30 -16.93
C SER A 377 -5.25 8.34 -18.09
N PRO A 378 -6.27 7.68 -18.68
CA PRO A 378 -6.07 6.80 -19.83
C PRO A 378 -5.42 7.50 -21.04
N GLU A 379 -5.75 8.77 -21.26
CA GLU A 379 -5.19 9.56 -22.35
C GLU A 379 -3.70 9.83 -22.16
N ASP A 380 -3.31 10.30 -20.96
CA ASP A 380 -1.91 10.56 -20.65
C ASP A 380 -1.08 9.28 -20.59
N THR A 381 -1.66 8.19 -20.08
CA THR A 381 -0.98 6.88 -20.06
C THR A 381 -0.68 6.39 -21.47
N LYS A 382 -1.66 6.46 -22.41
CA LYS A 382 -1.44 6.07 -23.80
C LYS A 382 -0.38 6.94 -24.50
N LYS A 383 -0.40 8.26 -24.26
CA LYS A 383 0.59 9.18 -24.81
C LYS A 383 1.99 8.90 -24.28
N ALA A 384 2.10 8.70 -22.95
CA ALA A 384 3.36 8.34 -22.31
C ALA A 384 3.92 7.02 -22.85
N ALA A 385 3.09 5.99 -22.95
CA ALA A 385 3.46 4.68 -23.49
C ALA A 385 3.99 4.79 -24.94
N GLY A 386 3.30 5.54 -25.80
CA GLY A 386 3.78 5.79 -27.18
C GLY A 386 5.12 6.52 -27.23
N ARG A 387 5.34 7.50 -26.35
CA ARG A 387 6.62 8.23 -26.25
C ARG A 387 7.75 7.32 -25.74
N ILE A 388 7.47 6.48 -24.75
CA ILE A 388 8.43 5.48 -24.23
C ILE A 388 8.84 4.53 -25.36
N LEU A 389 7.85 3.97 -26.09
CA LEU A 389 8.12 3.09 -27.22
C LEU A 389 9.00 3.78 -28.26
N GLN A 390 8.66 5.00 -28.67
CA GLN A 390 9.44 5.75 -29.66
C GLN A 390 10.86 6.08 -29.20
N LEU A 391 11.06 6.41 -27.92
CA LEU A 391 12.37 6.73 -27.36
C LEU A 391 13.28 5.49 -27.32
N LEU A 392 12.76 4.37 -26.80
CA LEU A 392 13.56 3.18 -26.55
C LEU A 392 13.73 2.28 -27.79
N SER A 393 12.84 2.37 -28.79
CA SER A 393 13.02 1.67 -30.08
C SER A 393 14.14 2.26 -30.97
N LYS A 394 14.65 3.45 -30.65
CA LYS A 394 15.73 4.10 -31.39
C LYS A 394 17.12 3.77 -30.87
N LYS A 395 17.17 3.09 -29.75
CA LYS A 395 18.40 2.61 -29.11
C LYS A 395 18.61 1.14 -29.41
#